data_b4e8669ac19516c054bc120ea641922d
#
_entry.id   b4e8669ac19516c054bc120ea641922d
#
_cell.length_a   1.000
_cell.length_b   1.000
_cell.length_c   1.000
_cell.angle_alpha   90.00
_cell.angle_beta   90.00
_cell.angle_gamma   90.00
#
_symmetry.space_group_name_H-M   'P 1'
#
loop_
_entity.id
_entity.type
_entity.pdbx_description
1 polymer ?
#
loop_
_entity_poly.entity_id
_entity_poly.type
_entity_poly.pdbx_seq_one_letter_code
_entity_poly.pdbx_strand_id
1 'polypeptide(L)'
;FIGHMEGVPKSLRRSMEETTKQSEANTGLNLQVAINYGSRLEITEAVKKIALDVKEGRLAADDITEDLIGKSLYTSRLPDPELLIRTGGEMRLSNYLLWQSAYTEIFITQTLWPDFTPECFDQAIDEFKRRHRRWGGD
;
A
#
# COMPACT_ATOMS: atom_id res chain seq x y z
N PHE A 1 0.72 10.24 3.16
CA PHE A 1 1.96 9.81 2.52
C PHE A 1 2.54 8.61 3.25
N ILE A 2 3.03 7.62 2.51
CA ILE A 2 3.67 6.42 3.06
C ILE A 2 5.06 6.24 2.45
N GLY A 3 5.97 5.58 3.18
CA GLY A 3 7.33 5.27 2.77
C GLY A 3 8.38 5.80 3.73
N HIS A 4 9.64 5.57 3.40
CA HIS A 4 10.76 5.88 4.26
C HIS A 4 11.21 7.34 4.08
N MET A 5 11.11 8.13 5.15
CA MET A 5 11.36 9.58 5.07
C MET A 5 12.85 9.96 5.09
N GLU A 6 13.74 9.04 5.43
CA GLU A 6 15.18 9.30 5.39
C GLU A 6 15.62 9.55 3.93
N GLY A 7 16.44 10.58 3.73
CA GLY A 7 16.86 11.00 2.39
C GLY A 7 15.84 11.84 1.60
N VAL A 8 14.58 11.93 2.04
CA VAL A 8 13.60 12.84 1.41
C VAL A 8 13.97 14.29 1.73
N PRO A 9 14.06 15.21 0.74
CA PRO A 9 14.40 16.61 0.96
C PRO A 9 13.47 17.29 1.97
N LYS A 10 14.01 18.14 2.82
CA LYS A 10 13.24 18.84 3.88
C LYS A 10 12.07 19.66 3.30
N SER A 11 12.26 20.32 2.17
CA SER A 11 11.20 21.08 1.49
C SER A 11 10.04 20.18 1.08
N LEU A 12 10.33 18.99 0.52
CA LEU A 12 9.30 18.04 0.14
C LEU A 12 8.54 17.49 1.36
N ARG A 13 9.26 17.12 2.42
CA ARG A 13 8.60 16.67 3.67
C ARG A 13 7.65 17.74 4.22
N ARG A 14 8.06 18.99 4.23
CA ARG A 14 7.20 20.10 4.67
C ARG A 14 5.94 20.22 3.80
N SER A 15 6.07 20.16 2.47
CA SER A 15 4.91 20.18 1.57
C SER A 15 3.97 19.00 1.80
N MET A 16 4.52 17.79 2.07
CA MET A 16 3.73 16.60 2.40
C MET A 16 2.93 16.81 3.71
N GLU A 17 3.58 17.33 4.75
CA GLU A 17 2.94 17.64 6.04
C GLU A 17 1.84 18.69 5.89
N GLU A 18 2.11 19.78 5.16
CA GLU A 18 1.13 20.84 4.87
C GLU A 18 -0.07 20.31 4.10
N THR A 19 0.15 19.48 3.06
CA THR A 19 -0.92 18.85 2.27
C THR A 19 -1.77 17.91 3.13
N THR A 20 -1.14 17.09 3.95
CA THR A 20 -1.85 16.19 4.88
C THR A 20 -2.73 16.98 5.84
N LYS A 21 -2.19 18.02 6.45
CA LYS A 21 -2.92 18.89 7.39
C LYS A 21 -4.11 19.60 6.72
N GLN A 22 -3.95 20.08 5.49
CA GLN A 22 -5.02 20.75 4.73
C GLN A 22 -6.17 19.81 4.38
N SER A 23 -5.89 18.51 4.20
CA SER A 23 -6.89 17.49 3.84
C SER A 23 -7.43 16.67 5.01
N GLU A 24 -6.92 16.87 6.22
CA GLU A 24 -7.23 16.04 7.39
C GLU A 24 -8.72 16.04 7.76
N ALA A 25 -9.40 17.16 7.54
CA ALA A 25 -10.84 17.30 7.82
C ALA A 25 -11.74 16.77 6.68
N ASN A 26 -11.18 16.35 5.55
CA ASN A 26 -11.97 15.84 4.43
C ASN A 26 -12.50 14.43 4.75
N THR A 27 -13.74 14.15 4.36
CA THR A 27 -14.45 12.88 4.63
C THR A 27 -14.66 12.02 3.38
N GLY A 28 -14.12 12.43 2.25
CA GLY A 28 -14.24 11.71 0.97
C GLY A 28 -13.18 10.63 0.80
N LEU A 29 -12.54 10.65 -0.36
CA LEU A 29 -11.50 9.67 -0.74
C LEU A 29 -10.25 9.79 0.13
N ASN A 30 -9.77 8.67 0.67
CA ASN A 30 -8.43 8.58 1.25
C ASN A 30 -7.40 8.33 0.16
N LEU A 31 -6.58 9.34 -0.14
CA LEU A 31 -5.47 9.22 -1.07
C LEU A 31 -4.16 8.96 -0.31
N GLN A 32 -3.54 7.82 -0.55
CA GLN A 32 -2.17 7.53 -0.08
C GLN A 32 -1.17 7.66 -1.23
N VAL A 33 -0.14 8.47 -1.02
CA VAL A 33 0.95 8.65 -1.98
C VAL A 33 2.22 8.01 -1.42
N ALA A 34 2.78 7.04 -2.14
CA ALA A 34 4.00 6.34 -1.77
C ALA A 34 5.23 7.11 -2.27
N ILE A 35 6.07 7.58 -1.33
CA ILE A 35 7.32 8.32 -1.63
C ILE A 35 8.48 7.58 -0.98
N ASN A 36 9.53 7.30 -1.74
CA ASN A 36 10.68 6.52 -1.26
C ASN A 36 10.24 5.22 -0.57
N TYR A 37 9.27 4.54 -1.18
CA TYR A 37 8.61 3.36 -0.64
C TYR A 37 9.22 2.07 -1.19
N GLY A 38 9.32 1.07 -0.33
CA GLY A 38 9.63 -0.28 -0.72
C GLY A 38 9.10 -1.27 0.31
N SER A 39 8.28 -2.23 -0.13
CA SER A 39 7.56 -3.15 0.77
C SER A 39 8.50 -4.01 1.64
N ARG A 40 9.65 -4.42 1.13
CA ARG A 40 10.64 -5.15 1.95
C ARG A 40 11.14 -4.32 3.12
N LEU A 41 11.37 -3.02 2.93
CA LEU A 41 11.77 -2.12 4.00
C LEU A 41 10.63 -1.92 4.99
N GLU A 42 9.43 -1.64 4.52
CA GLU A 42 8.22 -1.51 5.34
C GLU A 42 8.04 -2.74 6.26
N ILE A 43 8.08 -3.96 5.69
CA ILE A 43 7.96 -5.20 6.44
C ILE A 43 9.10 -5.32 7.48
N THR A 44 10.33 -4.98 7.09
CA THR A 44 11.49 -5.00 8.01
C THR A 44 11.29 -4.04 9.19
N GLU A 45 10.76 -2.86 8.95
CA GLU A 45 10.47 -1.88 10.01
C GLU A 45 9.33 -2.36 10.92
N ALA A 46 8.27 -2.93 10.35
CA ALA A 46 7.19 -3.55 11.12
C ALA A 46 7.72 -4.68 12.03
N VAL A 47 8.55 -5.57 11.49
CA VAL A 47 9.17 -6.67 12.27
C VAL A 47 10.06 -6.12 13.38
N LYS A 48 10.87 -5.09 13.12
CA LYS A 48 11.71 -4.46 14.16
C LYS A 48 10.86 -3.89 15.29
N LYS A 49 9.75 -3.23 14.97
CA LYS A 49 8.82 -2.68 15.96
C LYS A 49 8.22 -3.79 16.83
N ILE A 50 7.70 -4.85 16.20
CA ILE A 50 7.13 -6.01 16.88
C ILE A 50 8.19 -6.69 17.78
N ALA A 51 9.40 -6.90 17.28
CA ALA A 51 10.49 -7.48 18.05
C ALA A 51 10.87 -6.64 19.29
N LEU A 52 10.80 -5.30 19.17
CA LEU A 52 11.01 -4.40 20.29
C LEU A 52 9.89 -4.53 21.34
N ASP A 53 8.64 -4.60 20.90
CA ASP A 53 7.49 -4.81 21.79
C ASP A 53 7.60 -6.15 22.56
N VAL A 54 8.05 -7.22 21.90
CA VAL A 54 8.32 -8.51 22.55
C VAL A 54 9.46 -8.38 23.56
N LYS A 55 10.57 -7.74 23.18
CA LYS A 55 11.74 -7.56 24.07
C LYS A 55 11.39 -6.77 25.33
N GLU A 56 10.49 -5.80 25.22
CA GLU A 56 10.06 -4.95 26.33
C GLU A 56 8.87 -5.53 27.11
N GLY A 57 8.43 -6.75 26.78
CA GLY A 57 7.34 -7.46 27.48
C GLY A 57 5.95 -6.89 27.22
N ARG A 58 5.78 -6.07 26.18
CA ARG A 58 4.47 -5.54 25.79
C ARG A 58 3.67 -6.50 24.91
N LEU A 59 4.35 -7.50 24.34
CA LEU A 59 3.78 -8.51 23.46
C LEU A 59 4.45 -9.85 23.74
N ALA A 60 3.69 -10.95 23.77
CA ALA A 60 4.27 -12.29 23.77
C ALA A 60 4.56 -12.72 22.32
N ALA A 61 5.63 -13.50 22.09
CA ALA A 61 6.00 -13.94 20.76
C ALA A 61 4.87 -14.79 20.12
N ASP A 62 4.13 -15.54 20.92
CA ASP A 62 3.00 -16.38 20.47
C ASP A 62 1.77 -15.56 20.05
N ASP A 63 1.71 -14.28 20.41
CA ASP A 63 0.63 -13.37 20.01
C ASP A 63 0.90 -12.68 18.66
N ILE A 64 2.04 -12.97 18.01
CA ILE A 64 2.34 -12.44 16.69
C ILE A 64 1.50 -13.16 15.65
N THR A 65 0.58 -12.42 15.02
CA THR A 65 -0.33 -12.92 13.98
C THR A 65 -0.15 -12.16 12.68
N GLU A 66 -0.71 -12.67 11.58
CA GLU A 66 -0.76 -11.96 10.29
C GLU A 66 -1.46 -10.59 10.42
N ASP A 67 -2.56 -10.55 11.20
CA ASP A 67 -3.30 -9.32 11.50
C ASP A 67 -2.42 -8.29 12.24
N LEU A 68 -1.62 -8.71 13.21
CA LEU A 68 -0.70 -7.84 13.92
C LEU A 68 0.39 -7.28 12.99
N ILE A 69 0.91 -8.11 12.09
CA ILE A 69 1.86 -7.65 11.07
C ILE A 69 1.20 -6.62 10.17
N GLY A 70 0.02 -6.92 9.62
CA GLY A 70 -0.74 -5.99 8.78
C GLY A 70 -1.00 -4.64 9.48
N LYS A 71 -1.39 -4.65 10.75
CA LYS A 71 -1.57 -3.45 11.59
C LYS A 71 -0.29 -2.69 11.89
N SER A 72 0.86 -3.28 11.64
CA SER A 72 2.17 -2.64 11.85
C SER A 72 2.74 -2.03 10.57
N LEU A 73 2.10 -2.27 9.41
CA LEU A 73 2.50 -1.69 8.12
C LEU A 73 2.05 -0.23 7.97
N TYR A 74 2.60 0.48 7.02
CA TYR A 74 2.26 1.88 6.74
C TYR A 74 0.80 2.07 6.31
N THR A 75 0.20 1.04 5.73
CA THR A 75 -1.20 1.02 5.24
C THR A 75 -2.21 0.59 6.30
N SER A 76 -1.82 0.42 7.55
CA SER A 76 -2.62 -0.16 8.65
C SER A 76 -4.00 0.48 8.88
N ARG A 77 -4.24 1.69 8.36
CA ARG A 77 -5.52 2.42 8.47
C ARG A 77 -6.48 2.16 7.31
N LEU A 78 -6.05 1.45 6.29
CA LEU A 78 -6.82 1.12 5.09
C LEU A 78 -6.92 -0.40 4.94
N PRO A 79 -7.98 -0.91 4.31
CA PRO A 79 -8.04 -2.31 3.91
C PRO A 79 -6.98 -2.62 2.87
N ASP A 80 -6.66 -3.90 2.71
CA ASP A 80 -5.82 -4.36 1.62
C ASP A 80 -6.46 -4.02 0.27
N PRO A 81 -5.65 -3.72 -0.76
CA PRO A 81 -6.15 -3.31 -2.05
C PRO A 81 -6.90 -4.46 -2.74
N GLU A 82 -8.07 -4.18 -3.30
CA GLU A 82 -8.82 -5.15 -4.10
C GLU A 82 -8.34 -5.20 -5.55
N LEU A 83 -7.86 -4.08 -6.08
CA LEU A 83 -7.36 -3.94 -7.44
C LEU A 83 -6.05 -3.15 -7.45
N LEU A 84 -5.05 -3.70 -8.13
CA LEU A 84 -3.81 -3.02 -8.47
C LEU A 84 -3.78 -2.77 -9.98
N ILE A 85 -3.73 -1.50 -10.37
CA ILE A 85 -3.59 -1.12 -11.77
C ILE A 85 -2.13 -0.78 -12.04
N ARG A 86 -1.50 -1.50 -12.97
CA ARG A 86 -0.14 -1.22 -13.41
C ARG A 86 -0.12 -0.76 -14.84
N THR A 87 0.33 0.46 -15.05
CA THR A 87 0.53 1.08 -16.37
C THR A 87 1.91 0.77 -16.93
N GLY A 88 2.09 0.92 -18.25
CA GLY A 88 3.38 0.72 -18.92
C GLY A 88 3.76 -0.72 -19.23
N GLY A 89 2.81 -1.68 -19.14
CA GLY A 89 2.97 -3.05 -19.63
C GLY A 89 3.87 -3.98 -18.81
N GLU A 90 4.38 -3.50 -17.66
CA GLU A 90 5.31 -4.27 -16.85
C GLU A 90 4.57 -5.26 -15.91
N MET A 91 4.88 -6.55 -16.02
CA MET A 91 4.23 -7.64 -15.29
C MET A 91 4.97 -8.02 -14.00
N ARG A 92 5.24 -7.05 -13.13
CA ARG A 92 5.91 -7.26 -11.84
C ARG A 92 5.45 -6.25 -10.80
N LEU A 93 5.49 -6.59 -9.51
CA LEU A 93 5.13 -5.70 -8.41
C LEU A 93 6.23 -4.69 -8.05
N SER A 94 7.47 -4.96 -8.41
CA SER A 94 8.62 -4.08 -8.16
C SER A 94 8.72 -3.61 -6.71
N ASN A 95 8.56 -4.53 -5.77
CA ASN A 95 8.64 -4.25 -4.34
C ASN A 95 7.56 -3.29 -3.83
N TYR A 96 6.39 -3.28 -4.48
CA TYR A 96 5.25 -2.45 -4.10
C TYR A 96 4.16 -3.28 -3.44
N LEU A 97 3.75 -2.92 -2.23
CA LEU A 97 2.68 -3.51 -1.42
C LEU A 97 2.66 -5.05 -1.40
N LEU A 98 3.83 -5.71 -1.20
CA LEU A 98 3.95 -7.17 -1.32
C LEU A 98 3.07 -7.92 -0.34
N TRP A 99 2.97 -7.46 0.91
CA TRP A 99 2.12 -8.06 1.94
C TRP A 99 0.65 -7.85 1.60
N GLN A 100 0.29 -6.61 1.37
CA GLN A 100 -1.09 -6.19 1.18
C GLN A 100 -1.70 -6.72 -0.13
N SER A 101 -0.86 -7.05 -1.12
CA SER A 101 -1.31 -7.52 -2.43
C SER A 101 -1.49 -9.04 -2.53
N ALA A 102 -1.46 -9.78 -1.41
CA ALA A 102 -1.54 -11.24 -1.41
C ALA A 102 -2.78 -11.78 -2.15
N TYR A 103 -3.90 -11.07 -2.08
CA TYR A 103 -5.17 -11.44 -2.74
C TYR A 103 -5.70 -10.35 -3.70
N THR A 104 -4.83 -9.42 -4.09
CA THR A 104 -5.18 -8.31 -4.97
C THR A 104 -5.30 -8.76 -6.42
N GLU A 105 -6.39 -8.39 -7.09
CA GLU A 105 -6.51 -8.53 -8.54
C GLU A 105 -5.58 -7.54 -9.25
N ILE A 106 -4.83 -8.01 -10.25
CA ILE A 106 -3.89 -7.17 -10.97
C ILE A 106 -4.41 -6.90 -12.38
N PHE A 107 -4.54 -5.64 -12.73
CA PHE A 107 -4.82 -5.17 -14.09
C PHE A 107 -3.56 -4.51 -14.66
N ILE A 108 -3.09 -5.01 -15.80
CA ILE A 108 -1.91 -4.48 -16.49
C ILE A 108 -2.34 -3.87 -17.82
N THR A 109 -1.91 -2.63 -18.07
CA THR A 109 -2.14 -1.95 -19.35
C THR A 109 -0.84 -1.47 -19.98
N GLN A 110 -0.76 -1.48 -21.30
CA GLN A 110 0.36 -0.92 -22.06
C GLN A 110 0.38 0.62 -22.03
N THR A 111 -0.77 1.24 -21.70
CA THR A 111 -0.89 2.69 -21.58
C THR A 111 0.11 3.22 -20.55
N LEU A 112 0.88 4.23 -20.91
CA LEU A 112 1.79 4.90 -19.98
C LEU A 112 1.01 5.79 -19.01
N TRP A 113 1.57 6.02 -17.82
CA TRP A 113 0.88 6.82 -16.79
C TRP A 113 0.40 8.19 -17.26
N PRO A 114 1.17 8.99 -18.04
CA PRO A 114 0.69 10.28 -18.53
C PRO A 114 -0.52 10.20 -19.47
N ASP A 115 -0.72 9.06 -20.13
CA ASP A 115 -1.79 8.80 -21.09
C ASP A 115 -2.95 8.00 -20.49
N PHE A 116 -2.90 7.69 -19.19
CA PHE A 116 -3.91 6.92 -18.49
C PHE A 116 -5.11 7.80 -18.14
N THR A 117 -6.12 7.77 -18.99
CA THR A 117 -7.33 8.60 -18.90
C THR A 117 -8.39 7.98 -17.95
N PRO A 118 -9.46 8.75 -17.61
CA PRO A 118 -10.63 8.17 -16.90
C PRO A 118 -11.23 6.96 -17.60
N GLU A 119 -11.29 6.95 -18.93
CA GLU A 119 -11.81 5.83 -19.72
C GLU A 119 -10.95 4.57 -19.55
N CYS A 120 -9.61 4.72 -19.43
CA CYS A 120 -8.71 3.62 -19.13
C CYS A 120 -8.96 3.08 -17.71
N PHE A 121 -9.27 3.96 -16.77
CA PHE A 121 -9.64 3.56 -15.41
C PHE A 121 -10.96 2.81 -15.38
N ASP A 122 -11.99 3.30 -16.08
CA ASP A 122 -13.29 2.64 -16.17
C ASP A 122 -13.17 1.24 -16.78
N GLN A 123 -12.33 1.06 -17.81
CA GLN A 123 -12.01 -0.25 -18.38
C GLN A 123 -11.41 -1.21 -17.33
N ALA A 124 -10.47 -0.73 -16.52
CA ALA A 124 -9.87 -1.53 -15.46
C ALA A 124 -10.91 -1.97 -14.42
N ILE A 125 -11.81 -1.08 -14.03
CA ILE A 125 -12.90 -1.36 -13.10
C ILE A 125 -13.91 -2.36 -13.70
N ASP A 126 -14.27 -2.21 -14.97
CA ASP A 126 -15.21 -3.11 -15.63
C ASP A 126 -14.63 -4.51 -15.80
N GLU A 127 -13.33 -4.62 -16.09
CA GLU A 127 -12.66 -5.91 -16.12
C GLU A 127 -12.60 -6.54 -14.72
N PHE A 128 -12.26 -5.77 -13.69
CA PHE A 128 -12.26 -6.21 -12.30
C PHE A 128 -13.63 -6.76 -11.88
N LYS A 129 -14.72 -6.05 -12.19
CA LYS A 129 -16.10 -6.49 -11.89
C LYS A 129 -16.49 -7.81 -12.57
N ARG A 130 -15.91 -8.09 -13.72
CA ARG A 130 -16.18 -9.35 -14.49
C ARG A 130 -15.41 -10.54 -13.96
N ARG A 131 -14.35 -10.34 -13.14
CA ARG A 131 -13.56 -11.44 -12.57
C ARG A 131 -14.31 -12.13 -11.45
N HIS A 132 -14.30 -13.46 -11.48
CA HIS A 132 -14.77 -14.28 -10.36
C HIS A 132 -13.64 -14.47 -9.37
N ARG A 133 -13.72 -13.82 -8.22
CA ARG A 133 -12.72 -13.97 -7.14
C ARG A 133 -12.84 -15.36 -6.51
N ARG A 134 -11.74 -16.09 -6.48
CA ARG A 134 -11.59 -17.36 -5.76
C ARG A 134 -10.61 -17.12 -4.61
N TRP A 135 -11.07 -17.33 -3.39
CA TRP A 135 -10.27 -17.06 -2.19
C TRP A 135 -9.32 -18.20 -1.80
N GLY A 136 -9.28 -19.29 -2.59
CA GLY A 136 -8.49 -20.49 -2.26
C GLY A 136 -9.04 -21.19 -1.02
N GLY A 137 -9.24 -22.50 -1.08
CA GLY A 137 -9.76 -23.27 0.04
C GLY A 137 -11.04 -24.02 -0.35
N ASP A 138 -10.90 -24.98 -1.25
CA ASP A 138 -11.79 -26.13 -1.40
C ASP A 138 -11.16 -27.33 -0.70
#